data_9e9d68bf799b491d3331aba6f7417050
#
_entry.id   9e9d68bf799b491d3331aba6f7417050
#
_cell.length_a   1.000
_cell.length_b   1.000
_cell.length_c   1.000
_cell.angle_alpha   90.00
_cell.angle_beta   90.00
_cell.angle_gamma   90.00
#
_symmetry.space_group_name_H-M   'P 1'
#
loop_
_entity.id
_entity.type
_entity.pdbx_description
1 polymer ?
#
loop_
_entity_poly.entity_id
_entity_poly.type
_entity_poly.pdbx_seq_one_letter_code
_entity_poly.pdbx_strand_id
1 'polypeptide(L)'
;GDYRNIIARKLVLGGLPDASQSFRNRDDCSTGITLATVDGGNIENILIQDIEINRSRCPIFLRIGNRGRRLNEKMEHPGYLKNVVIKNIKGTDNRLQGSLISGIKEYPVENVVIRNMDIETVGGGTQKMATLEVPELEGGYPDAQDFRRNGLPAFGFYVRHAQNIYFKNIHITPKKAEERPLFRVGKDVENLWVDSKEMADVKYTFRNPILGGDYPDPTIIRSGEDYYMTHSAFNYLPGLTIFHSRDLVNWQPVSVALTRYLGSVWAPDICKYQGKYYIYFTVSQGNDRFSNHVVYADSPEGPWSEPVDLKIGYWIDPCHVVDESTG
;
A
#
# COMPACT_ATOMS: atom_id res chain seq x y z
N GLY A 1 18.13 3.93 4.83
CA GLY A 1 17.53 5.02 4.06
C GLY A 1 16.02 4.93 4.04
N ASP A 2 15.38 6.01 3.69
CA ASP A 2 13.92 6.10 3.61
C ASP A 2 13.45 5.83 2.19
N TYR A 3 12.31 5.15 2.09
CA TYR A 3 11.62 4.85 0.84
C TYR A 3 10.22 5.41 0.92
N ARG A 4 9.91 6.45 0.13
CA ARG A 4 8.63 7.16 0.16
C ARG A 4 8.08 7.43 -1.23
N ASN A 5 6.74 7.46 -1.35
CA ASN A 5 6.04 7.85 -2.57
C ASN A 5 6.46 7.00 -3.79
N ILE A 6 6.42 5.66 -3.63
CA ILE A 6 6.85 4.71 -4.66
C ILE A 6 5.63 4.08 -5.34
N ILE A 7 5.64 4.08 -6.66
CA ILE A 7 4.67 3.36 -7.47
C ILE A 7 5.40 2.27 -8.27
N ALA A 8 5.03 1.01 -8.02
CA ALA A 8 5.49 -0.14 -8.79
C ALA A 8 4.29 -0.80 -9.49
N ARG A 9 4.40 -1.03 -10.79
CA ARG A 9 3.30 -1.59 -11.58
C ARG A 9 3.76 -2.45 -12.74
N LYS A 10 2.87 -3.37 -13.17
CA LYS A 10 3.09 -4.26 -14.32
C LYS A 10 4.37 -5.10 -14.17
N LEU A 11 4.52 -5.74 -13.01
CA LEU A 11 5.66 -6.59 -12.70
C LEU A 11 5.28 -8.06 -12.74
N VAL A 12 6.19 -8.88 -13.23
CA VAL A 12 6.13 -10.34 -13.10
C VAL A 12 7.24 -10.76 -12.15
N LEU A 13 6.85 -11.34 -11.01
CA LEU A 13 7.73 -11.71 -9.91
C LEU A 13 7.64 -13.22 -9.66
N GLY A 14 8.74 -13.82 -9.24
CA GLY A 14 8.70 -15.22 -8.83
C GLY A 14 9.89 -16.06 -9.25
N GLY A 15 9.77 -17.37 -9.07
CA GLY A 15 10.75 -18.35 -9.50
C GLY A 15 10.72 -18.60 -10.99
N LEU A 16 11.83 -19.03 -11.55
CA LEU A 16 11.94 -19.43 -12.96
C LEU A 16 11.43 -20.87 -13.13
N PRO A 17 10.69 -21.19 -14.22
CA PRO A 17 10.26 -22.55 -14.52
C PRO A 17 11.44 -23.54 -14.63
N ASP A 18 12.54 -23.09 -15.21
CA ASP A 18 13.78 -23.84 -15.31
C ASP A 18 14.70 -23.49 -14.13
N ALA A 19 14.77 -24.42 -13.18
CA ALA A 19 15.60 -24.26 -11.98
C ALA A 19 17.09 -24.07 -12.28
N SER A 20 17.60 -24.58 -13.41
CA SER A 20 18.99 -24.45 -13.80
C SER A 20 19.41 -23.01 -14.09
N GLN A 21 18.43 -22.14 -14.42
CA GLN A 21 18.65 -20.71 -14.67
C GLN A 21 18.61 -19.86 -13.40
N SER A 22 18.28 -20.45 -12.25
CA SER A 22 18.15 -19.75 -11.00
C SER A 22 19.35 -19.94 -10.07
N PHE A 23 19.56 -18.95 -9.18
CA PHE A 23 20.52 -19.10 -8.10
C PHE A 23 20.14 -20.30 -7.21
N ARG A 24 21.06 -21.21 -6.95
CA ARG A 24 20.88 -22.45 -6.19
C ARG A 24 19.98 -23.51 -6.85
N ASN A 25 19.80 -23.47 -8.16
CA ASN A 25 19.04 -24.47 -8.92
C ASN A 25 17.63 -24.70 -8.34
N ARG A 26 16.88 -23.62 -8.13
CA ARG A 26 15.52 -23.65 -7.56
C ARG A 26 14.53 -22.98 -8.50
N ASP A 27 13.38 -23.60 -8.66
CA ASP A 27 12.28 -23.10 -9.46
C ASP A 27 11.34 -22.13 -8.70
N ASP A 28 11.68 -21.82 -7.45
CA ASP A 28 10.92 -20.91 -6.58
C ASP A 28 11.76 -19.74 -6.07
N CYS A 29 11.10 -18.66 -5.67
CA CYS A 29 11.71 -17.54 -4.95
C CYS A 29 11.24 -17.49 -3.49
N SER A 30 12.03 -16.86 -2.61
CA SER A 30 11.68 -16.69 -1.20
C SER A 30 10.41 -15.87 -1.05
N THR A 31 10.33 -14.75 -1.78
CA THR A 31 9.22 -13.79 -1.68
C THR A 31 8.87 -13.23 -3.05
N GLY A 32 7.59 -12.92 -3.25
CA GLY A 32 7.14 -12.13 -4.38
C GLY A 32 7.36 -10.63 -4.13
N ILE A 33 6.57 -10.04 -3.24
CA ILE A 33 6.70 -8.64 -2.81
C ILE A 33 7.31 -8.62 -1.41
N THR A 34 8.40 -7.87 -1.23
CA THR A 34 9.00 -7.61 0.07
C THR A 34 9.08 -6.12 0.33
N LEU A 35 8.45 -5.68 1.42
CA LEU A 35 8.69 -4.38 2.04
C LEU A 35 9.17 -4.65 3.46
N ALA A 36 10.44 -4.42 3.72
CA ALA A 36 11.04 -4.74 5.01
C ALA A 36 11.99 -3.66 5.49
N THR A 37 11.83 -3.23 6.73
CA THR A 37 12.77 -2.38 7.46
C THR A 37 13.20 -3.09 8.75
N VAL A 38 14.50 -3.21 8.95
CA VAL A 38 15.08 -3.89 10.12
C VAL A 38 16.31 -3.16 10.69
N ASP A 39 16.77 -2.12 10.02
CA ASP A 39 17.94 -1.32 10.38
C ASP A 39 17.61 0.20 10.39
N GLY A 40 16.39 0.57 10.74
CA GLY A 40 15.98 1.96 10.99
C GLY A 40 15.54 2.78 9.76
N GLY A 41 15.21 2.13 8.63
CA GLY A 41 14.64 2.82 7.47
C GLY A 41 13.14 3.03 7.60
N ASN A 42 12.61 4.08 6.99
CA ASN A 42 11.18 4.36 6.90
C ASN A 42 10.65 3.99 5.53
N ILE A 43 9.48 3.32 5.51
CA ILE A 43 8.79 2.92 4.28
C ILE A 43 7.37 3.46 4.36
N GLU A 44 6.98 4.34 3.44
CA GLU A 44 5.64 4.90 3.43
C GLU A 44 5.14 5.33 2.04
N ASN A 45 3.81 5.39 1.90
CA ASN A 45 3.14 5.83 0.67
C ASN A 45 3.56 4.98 -0.53
N ILE A 46 3.32 3.68 -0.44
CA ILE A 46 3.71 2.70 -1.46
C ILE A 46 2.47 2.20 -2.20
N LEU A 47 2.46 2.32 -3.50
CA LEU A 47 1.46 1.72 -4.38
C LEU A 47 2.10 0.64 -5.25
N ILE A 48 1.64 -0.61 -5.10
CA ILE A 48 2.06 -1.76 -5.91
C ILE A 48 0.82 -2.30 -6.62
N GLN A 49 0.82 -2.33 -7.95
CA GLN A 49 -0.37 -2.74 -8.69
C GLN A 49 -0.07 -3.48 -9.98
N ASP A 50 -1.04 -4.30 -10.42
CA ASP A 50 -0.99 -5.06 -11.66
C ASP A 50 0.21 -6.01 -11.68
N ILE A 51 0.26 -6.89 -10.67
CA ILE A 51 1.41 -7.76 -10.38
C ILE A 51 1.05 -9.21 -10.66
N GLU A 52 1.96 -9.93 -11.26
CA GLU A 52 1.92 -11.38 -11.38
C GLU A 52 2.96 -12.02 -10.47
N ILE A 53 2.56 -12.95 -9.57
CA ILE A 53 3.45 -13.62 -8.61
C ILE A 53 3.37 -15.13 -8.80
N ASN A 54 4.41 -15.72 -9.33
CA ASN A 54 4.48 -17.15 -9.61
C ASN A 54 5.59 -17.84 -8.82
N ARG A 55 5.33 -19.04 -8.31
CA ARG A 55 6.32 -19.88 -7.62
C ARG A 55 7.00 -19.18 -6.45
N SER A 56 6.29 -18.29 -5.77
CA SER A 56 6.78 -17.64 -4.55
C SER A 56 6.44 -18.47 -3.32
N ARG A 57 7.38 -18.58 -2.37
CA ARG A 57 7.11 -19.20 -1.07
C ARG A 57 6.22 -18.32 -0.23
N CYS A 58 6.57 -17.06 -0.10
CA CYS A 58 5.82 -16.04 0.59
C CYS A 58 5.42 -14.96 -0.42
N PRO A 59 4.20 -14.97 -0.97
CA PRO A 59 3.78 -14.01 -1.98
C PRO A 59 3.93 -12.56 -1.56
N ILE A 60 3.56 -12.22 -0.31
CA ILE A 60 3.69 -10.88 0.25
C ILE A 60 4.35 -10.97 1.63
N PHE A 61 5.42 -10.21 1.81
CA PHE A 61 6.19 -10.11 3.05
C PHE A 61 6.37 -8.64 3.45
N LEU A 62 5.60 -8.21 4.46
CA LEU A 62 5.70 -6.88 5.05
C LEU A 62 6.28 -7.00 6.46
N ARG A 63 7.41 -6.35 6.72
CA ARG A 63 8.17 -6.58 7.96
C ARG A 63 8.78 -5.31 8.54
N ILE A 64 8.56 -5.11 9.85
CA ILE A 64 9.40 -4.25 10.69
C ILE A 64 10.17 -5.14 11.66
N GLY A 65 11.47 -4.94 11.77
CA GLY A 65 12.35 -5.56 12.74
C GLY A 65 13.28 -4.54 13.38
N ASN A 66 14.07 -4.97 14.33
CA ASN A 66 15.08 -4.12 14.98
C ASN A 66 16.39 -4.91 15.11
N ARG A 67 17.09 -5.03 13.98
CA ARG A 67 18.37 -5.74 13.93
C ARG A 67 19.53 -4.88 14.40
N GLY A 68 19.50 -3.60 14.08
CA GLY A 68 20.52 -2.63 14.49
C GLY A 68 21.92 -2.96 13.97
N ARG A 69 22.06 -3.59 12.82
CA ARG A 69 23.35 -4.13 12.30
C ARG A 69 24.49 -3.12 12.26
N ARG A 70 24.18 -1.86 11.98
CA ARG A 70 25.20 -0.80 11.88
C ARG A 70 25.73 -0.38 13.25
N LEU A 71 24.91 -0.51 14.29
CA LEU A 71 25.22 -0.08 15.65
C LEU A 71 25.64 -1.25 16.55
N ASN A 72 25.48 -2.51 16.08
CA ASN A 72 25.59 -3.74 16.86
C ASN A 72 24.68 -3.78 18.09
N GLU A 73 23.60 -3.00 18.09
CA GLU A 73 22.62 -2.91 19.16
C GLU A 73 21.22 -2.61 18.58
N LYS A 74 20.19 -2.87 19.37
CA LYS A 74 18.81 -2.48 18.99
C LYS A 74 18.72 -0.96 18.88
N MET A 75 18.01 -0.50 17.87
CA MET A 75 17.76 0.92 17.65
C MET A 75 16.59 1.37 18.51
N GLU A 76 16.68 2.56 19.09
CA GLU A 76 15.57 3.20 19.80
C GLU A 76 14.35 3.40 18.86
N HIS A 77 14.63 3.74 17.61
CA HIS A 77 13.60 3.90 16.58
C HIS A 77 13.90 3.00 15.37
N PRO A 78 13.31 1.80 15.30
CA PRO A 78 13.61 0.82 14.24
C PRO A 78 13.09 1.22 12.85
N GLY A 79 12.39 2.35 12.73
CA GLY A 79 11.72 2.80 11.54
C GLY A 79 10.25 2.40 11.51
N TYR A 80 9.55 2.73 10.42
CA TYR A 80 8.15 2.40 10.25
C TYR A 80 7.86 1.87 8.84
N LEU A 81 6.74 1.15 8.72
CA LEU A 81 6.18 0.69 7.46
C LEU A 81 4.67 1.01 7.49
N LYS A 82 4.24 1.96 6.66
CA LYS A 82 2.85 2.42 6.66
C LYS A 82 2.38 2.94 5.29
N ASN A 83 1.05 3.07 5.16
CA ASN A 83 0.38 3.61 3.98
C ASN A 83 0.77 2.81 2.72
N VAL A 84 0.44 1.52 2.70
CA VAL A 84 0.77 0.59 1.62
C VAL A 84 -0.51 0.12 0.93
N VAL A 85 -0.57 0.26 -0.38
CA VAL A 85 -1.64 -0.33 -1.20
C VAL A 85 -1.03 -1.34 -2.16
N ILE A 86 -1.51 -2.58 -2.09
CA ILE A 86 -1.14 -3.67 -3.02
C ILE A 86 -2.41 -4.16 -3.68
N LYS A 87 -2.51 -4.06 -5.01
CA LYS A 87 -3.75 -4.38 -5.71
C LYS A 87 -3.54 -5.05 -7.06
N ASN A 88 -4.59 -5.77 -7.51
CA ASN A 88 -4.62 -6.47 -8.79
C ASN A 88 -3.46 -7.46 -8.93
N ILE A 89 -3.49 -8.47 -8.06
CA ILE A 89 -2.46 -9.51 -7.99
C ILE A 89 -3.04 -10.78 -8.57
N LYS A 90 -2.31 -11.42 -9.46
CA LYS A 90 -2.61 -12.76 -9.96
C LYS A 90 -1.36 -13.64 -9.85
N GLY A 91 -1.52 -14.95 -9.94
CA GLY A 91 -0.36 -15.84 -10.00
C GLY A 91 -0.66 -17.28 -9.72
N THR A 92 0.31 -18.14 -10.03
CA THR A 92 0.19 -19.59 -9.96
C THR A 92 1.37 -20.25 -9.27
N ASP A 93 1.19 -21.49 -8.86
CA ASP A 93 2.23 -22.35 -8.28
C ASP A 93 2.93 -21.76 -7.05
N ASN A 94 2.30 -20.83 -6.32
CA ASN A 94 2.86 -20.32 -5.09
C ASN A 94 2.99 -21.44 -4.05
N ARG A 95 4.03 -21.36 -3.24
CA ARG A 95 4.42 -22.47 -2.35
C ARG A 95 3.64 -22.45 -1.03
N LEU A 96 3.93 -23.40 -0.19
CA LEU A 96 3.19 -23.71 1.04
C LEU A 96 3.23 -22.61 2.11
N GLN A 97 4.25 -21.75 2.14
CA GLN A 97 4.50 -20.89 3.29
C GLN A 97 3.34 -19.92 3.61
N GLY A 98 2.80 -19.21 2.60
CA GLY A 98 1.79 -18.16 2.78
C GLY A 98 2.43 -16.78 3.00
N SER A 99 1.60 -15.75 3.03
CA SER A 99 2.03 -14.35 3.19
C SER A 99 2.13 -13.94 4.66
N LEU A 100 3.01 -12.97 4.96
CA LEU A 100 3.27 -12.49 6.31
C LEU A 100 3.22 -10.96 6.36
N ILE A 101 2.45 -10.42 7.32
CA ILE A 101 2.50 -9.03 7.76
C ILE A 101 2.89 -9.03 9.23
N SER A 102 4.07 -8.53 9.56
CA SER A 102 4.59 -8.57 10.91
C SER A 102 5.42 -7.34 11.25
N GLY A 103 4.89 -6.46 12.06
CA GLY A 103 5.69 -5.49 12.80
C GLY A 103 6.47 -6.12 13.93
N ILE A 104 6.82 -5.32 14.91
CA ILE A 104 7.26 -5.70 16.26
C ILE A 104 6.35 -5.02 17.28
N LYS A 105 6.31 -5.50 18.51
CA LYS A 105 5.28 -5.16 19.51
C LYS A 105 4.98 -3.66 19.67
N GLU A 106 5.99 -2.82 19.64
CA GLU A 106 5.86 -1.36 19.84
C GLU A 106 5.85 -0.56 18.53
N TYR A 107 6.12 -1.24 17.41
CA TYR A 107 6.18 -0.65 16.06
C TYR A 107 5.37 -1.50 15.09
N PRO A 108 4.05 -1.32 15.05
CA PRO A 108 3.19 -2.07 14.16
C PRO A 108 3.39 -1.68 12.69
N VAL A 109 3.06 -2.60 11.79
CA VAL A 109 2.81 -2.27 10.38
C VAL A 109 1.45 -1.59 10.30
N GLU A 110 1.36 -0.43 9.61
CA GLU A 110 0.18 0.42 9.68
C GLU A 110 -0.43 0.73 8.31
N ASN A 111 -1.75 0.85 8.27
CA ASN A 111 -2.48 1.35 7.11
C ASN A 111 -2.12 0.58 5.82
N VAL A 112 -2.45 -0.70 5.78
CA VAL A 112 -2.19 -1.56 4.61
C VAL A 112 -3.50 -1.98 3.96
N VAL A 113 -3.61 -1.78 2.66
CA VAL A 113 -4.71 -2.30 1.83
C VAL A 113 -4.18 -3.32 0.85
N ILE A 114 -4.73 -4.54 0.89
CA ILE A 114 -4.48 -5.56 -0.12
C ILE A 114 -5.82 -5.91 -0.76
N ARG A 115 -5.92 -5.74 -2.08
CA ARG A 115 -7.19 -5.97 -2.77
C ARG A 115 -7.04 -6.57 -4.17
N ASN A 116 -8.10 -7.29 -4.59
CA ASN A 116 -8.16 -7.95 -5.89
C ASN A 116 -6.95 -8.88 -6.08
N MET A 117 -6.84 -9.89 -5.23
CA MET A 117 -5.80 -10.90 -5.29
C MET A 117 -6.42 -12.24 -5.68
N ASP A 118 -5.95 -12.80 -6.78
CA ASP A 118 -6.38 -14.10 -7.29
C ASP A 118 -5.13 -14.94 -7.61
N ILE A 119 -4.76 -15.82 -6.69
CA ILE A 119 -3.57 -16.65 -6.83
C ILE A 119 -3.86 -18.11 -6.49
N GLU A 120 -3.09 -19.00 -7.09
CA GLU A 120 -3.06 -20.41 -6.74
C GLU A 120 -1.85 -20.74 -5.85
N THR A 121 -2.06 -21.66 -4.90
CA THR A 121 -0.99 -22.21 -4.08
C THR A 121 -0.94 -23.74 -4.22
N VAL A 122 0.19 -24.34 -3.89
CA VAL A 122 0.33 -25.80 -3.89
C VAL A 122 -0.59 -26.48 -2.87
N GLY A 123 -1.01 -25.78 -1.82
CA GLY A 123 -1.80 -26.34 -0.72
C GLY A 123 -1.05 -27.43 0.07
N GLY A 124 -1.79 -28.24 0.80
CA GLY A 124 -1.24 -29.37 1.57
C GLY A 124 -0.85 -29.00 3.02
N GLY A 125 -1.31 -27.87 3.53
CA GLY A 125 -1.17 -27.53 4.94
C GLY A 125 -2.07 -28.38 5.82
N THR A 126 -1.62 -28.65 7.04
CA THR A 126 -2.32 -29.52 8.00
C THR A 126 -2.88 -28.73 9.17
N GLN A 127 -3.87 -29.27 9.87
CA GLN A 127 -4.41 -28.70 11.10
C GLN A 127 -3.34 -28.43 12.16
N LYS A 128 -2.32 -29.29 12.25
CA LYS A 128 -1.17 -29.06 13.14
C LYS A 128 -0.40 -27.80 12.79
N MET A 129 -0.29 -27.46 11.51
CA MET A 129 0.38 -26.24 11.07
C MET A 129 -0.41 -24.98 11.46
N ALA A 130 -1.74 -25.05 11.49
CA ALA A 130 -2.60 -23.93 11.90
C ALA A 130 -2.36 -23.48 13.36
N THR A 131 -1.79 -24.35 14.20
CA THR A 131 -1.52 -24.05 15.61
C THR A 131 -0.06 -23.73 15.91
N LEU A 132 0.80 -23.71 14.90
CA LEU A 132 2.22 -23.42 15.10
C LEU A 132 2.44 -21.96 15.53
N GLU A 133 3.34 -21.77 16.47
CA GLU A 133 3.83 -20.43 16.80
C GLU A 133 4.85 -19.96 15.75
N VAL A 134 4.77 -18.71 15.40
CA VAL A 134 5.72 -18.03 14.50
C VAL A 134 6.72 -17.26 15.36
N PRO A 135 8.03 -17.48 15.22
CA PRO A 135 9.03 -16.81 16.04
C PRO A 135 9.03 -15.29 15.78
N GLU A 136 9.35 -14.49 16.80
CA GLU A 136 9.36 -13.01 16.70
C GLU A 136 10.47 -12.50 15.81
N LEU A 137 11.69 -12.99 15.96
CA LEU A 137 12.86 -12.66 15.16
C LEU A 137 13.12 -11.14 14.98
N GLU A 138 12.91 -10.35 16.03
CA GLU A 138 13.11 -8.89 15.96
C GLU A 138 14.44 -8.49 15.33
N GLY A 139 15.53 -9.10 15.79
CA GLY A 139 16.89 -8.88 15.30
C GLY A 139 17.27 -9.76 14.10
N GLY A 140 16.32 -10.52 13.54
CA GLY A 140 16.58 -11.44 12.43
C GLY A 140 16.83 -10.73 11.10
N TYR A 141 17.43 -11.47 10.17
CA TYR A 141 17.55 -11.06 8.79
C TYR A 141 16.14 -10.94 8.17
N PRO A 142 15.87 -9.98 7.28
CA PRO A 142 14.54 -9.81 6.68
C PRO A 142 14.28 -10.84 5.57
N ASP A 143 14.35 -12.11 5.90
CA ASP A 143 14.01 -13.22 5.00
C ASP A 143 12.73 -13.92 5.52
N ALA A 144 11.73 -14.00 4.67
CA ALA A 144 10.48 -14.65 5.00
C ALA A 144 10.66 -16.13 5.38
N GLN A 145 11.71 -16.78 4.88
CA GLN A 145 11.97 -18.20 5.17
C GLN A 145 12.30 -18.46 6.64
N ASP A 146 12.83 -17.48 7.36
CA ASP A 146 13.14 -17.61 8.79
C ASP A 146 11.85 -17.67 9.61
N PHE A 147 10.75 -17.14 9.07
CA PHE A 147 9.41 -17.17 9.68
C PHE A 147 8.61 -18.40 9.25
N ARG A 148 9.03 -19.60 9.62
CA ARG A 148 8.31 -20.84 9.28
C ARG A 148 8.27 -21.16 7.79
N ARG A 149 9.42 -21.31 7.18
CA ARG A 149 9.63 -21.70 5.77
C ARG A 149 8.71 -22.83 5.27
N ASN A 150 8.37 -23.80 6.11
CA ASN A 150 7.56 -24.96 5.77
C ASN A 150 6.06 -24.75 6.01
N GLY A 151 5.63 -23.52 6.21
CA GLY A 151 4.23 -23.13 6.37
C GLY A 151 3.98 -22.26 7.59
N LEU A 152 3.36 -21.13 7.35
CA LEU A 152 2.77 -20.26 8.37
C LEU A 152 1.46 -20.91 8.89
N PRO A 153 0.91 -20.46 10.03
CA PRO A 153 -0.35 -20.97 10.55
C PRO A 153 -1.59 -20.53 9.73
N ALA A 154 -1.39 -19.81 8.64
CA ALA A 154 -2.40 -19.51 7.63
C ALA A 154 -1.84 -19.77 6.23
N PHE A 155 -2.68 -20.23 5.30
CA PHE A 155 -2.21 -20.45 3.93
C PHE A 155 -2.25 -19.17 3.08
N GLY A 156 -3.07 -18.21 3.48
CA GLY A 156 -3.14 -16.88 2.85
C GLY A 156 -2.28 -15.86 3.60
N PHE A 157 -2.77 -15.37 4.74
CA PHE A 157 -2.09 -14.30 5.48
C PHE A 157 -2.00 -14.60 6.97
N TYR A 158 -0.79 -14.54 7.51
CA TYR A 158 -0.55 -14.42 8.94
C TYR A 158 -0.21 -12.97 9.26
N VAL A 159 -0.98 -12.35 10.18
CA VAL A 159 -0.87 -10.93 10.52
C VAL A 159 -0.65 -10.79 12.02
N ARG A 160 0.37 -10.03 12.43
CA ARG A 160 0.62 -9.66 13.83
C ARG A 160 1.34 -8.33 13.94
N HIS A 161 1.30 -7.69 15.10
CA HIS A 161 1.89 -6.38 15.34
C HIS A 161 1.55 -5.44 14.17
N ALA A 162 0.25 -5.25 13.95
CA ALA A 162 -0.25 -4.50 12.82
C ALA A 162 -1.54 -3.77 13.19
N GLN A 163 -1.80 -2.64 12.52
CA GLN A 163 -3.03 -1.87 12.72
C GLN A 163 -3.54 -1.29 11.39
N ASN A 164 -4.87 -1.16 11.30
CA ASN A 164 -5.55 -0.62 10.12
C ASN A 164 -5.23 -1.43 8.85
N ILE A 165 -5.57 -2.72 8.86
CA ILE A 165 -5.30 -3.64 7.75
C ILE A 165 -6.61 -3.98 7.04
N TYR A 166 -6.66 -3.78 5.73
CA TYR A 166 -7.84 -4.01 4.90
C TYR A 166 -7.56 -5.02 3.80
N PHE A 167 -8.32 -6.10 3.80
CA PHE A 167 -8.33 -7.08 2.73
C PHE A 167 -9.66 -6.99 1.97
N LYS A 168 -9.61 -6.98 0.64
CA LYS A 168 -10.81 -6.95 -0.21
C LYS A 168 -10.62 -7.83 -1.45
N ASN A 169 -11.60 -8.71 -1.72
CA ASN A 169 -11.56 -9.63 -2.86
C ASN A 169 -10.26 -10.45 -2.87
N ILE A 170 -10.04 -11.22 -1.81
CA ILE A 170 -8.86 -12.10 -1.68
C ILE A 170 -9.29 -13.53 -2.00
N HIS A 171 -8.86 -14.02 -3.14
CA HIS A 171 -9.06 -15.38 -3.60
C HIS A 171 -7.73 -16.10 -3.67
N ILE A 172 -7.54 -17.12 -2.83
CA ILE A 172 -6.35 -17.97 -2.84
C ILE A 172 -6.81 -19.42 -2.94
N THR A 173 -6.51 -20.06 -4.05
CA THR A 173 -6.98 -21.40 -4.37
C THR A 173 -5.87 -22.44 -4.13
N PRO A 174 -5.98 -23.30 -3.14
CA PRO A 174 -5.02 -24.37 -2.92
C PRO A 174 -5.25 -25.52 -3.91
N LYS A 175 -4.18 -26.04 -4.55
CA LYS A 175 -4.26 -27.20 -5.47
C LYS A 175 -4.43 -28.54 -4.76
N LYS A 176 -4.01 -28.63 -3.50
CA LYS A 176 -4.19 -29.82 -2.62
C LYS A 176 -5.05 -29.43 -1.43
N ALA A 177 -5.64 -30.43 -0.76
CA ALA A 177 -6.38 -30.21 0.48
C ALA A 177 -5.58 -29.33 1.45
N GLU A 178 -6.23 -28.32 2.03
CA GLU A 178 -5.61 -27.32 2.89
C GLU A 178 -6.46 -27.15 4.15
N GLU A 179 -5.86 -27.42 5.30
CA GLU A 179 -6.56 -27.41 6.60
C GLU A 179 -6.26 -26.15 7.43
N ARG A 180 -5.33 -25.32 6.99
CA ARG A 180 -5.06 -24.03 7.64
C ARG A 180 -6.12 -23.01 7.23
N PRO A 181 -6.43 -22.02 8.07
CA PRO A 181 -7.32 -20.91 7.69
C PRO A 181 -6.67 -20.02 6.64
N LEU A 182 -7.51 -19.30 5.87
CA LEU A 182 -7.03 -18.27 4.93
C LEU A 182 -6.33 -17.13 5.67
N PHE A 183 -6.88 -16.69 6.80
CA PHE A 183 -6.32 -15.66 7.65
C PHE A 183 -6.07 -16.18 9.06
N ARG A 184 -4.91 -15.85 9.63
CA ARG A 184 -4.61 -15.99 11.04
C ARG A 184 -4.13 -14.65 11.57
N VAL A 185 -4.87 -14.10 12.53
CA VAL A 185 -4.66 -12.76 13.07
C VAL A 185 -4.17 -12.86 14.51
N GLY A 186 -3.10 -12.17 14.85
CA GLY A 186 -2.56 -12.06 16.21
C GLY A 186 -3.51 -11.25 17.11
N LYS A 187 -3.43 -11.48 18.43
CA LYS A 187 -4.27 -10.78 19.42
C LYS A 187 -3.97 -9.31 19.58
N ASP A 188 -2.83 -8.87 19.08
CA ASP A 188 -2.31 -7.51 19.13
C ASP A 188 -2.55 -6.73 17.84
N VAL A 189 -3.30 -7.30 16.90
CA VAL A 189 -3.72 -6.62 15.68
C VAL A 189 -4.97 -5.80 15.96
N GLU A 190 -4.94 -4.53 15.57
CA GLU A 190 -6.05 -3.61 15.73
C GLU A 190 -6.62 -3.21 14.36
N ASN A 191 -7.95 -3.08 14.27
CA ASN A 191 -8.64 -2.59 13.07
C ASN A 191 -8.27 -3.39 11.80
N LEU A 192 -8.60 -4.69 11.76
CA LEU A 192 -8.43 -5.52 10.57
C LEU A 192 -9.78 -5.93 9.98
N TRP A 193 -9.96 -5.72 8.68
CA TRP A 193 -11.17 -6.06 7.94
C TRP A 193 -10.88 -6.97 6.75
N VAL A 194 -11.81 -7.89 6.51
CA VAL A 194 -11.87 -8.72 5.31
C VAL A 194 -13.23 -8.53 4.66
N ASP A 195 -13.30 -8.03 3.43
CA ASP A 195 -14.53 -7.74 2.69
C ASP A 195 -15.57 -6.96 3.53
N SER A 196 -15.11 -5.93 4.22
CA SER A 196 -15.91 -5.08 5.13
C SER A 196 -16.39 -5.79 6.42
N LYS A 197 -15.98 -7.04 6.67
CA LYS A 197 -16.18 -7.72 7.95
C LYS A 197 -14.98 -7.49 8.85
N GLU A 198 -15.26 -7.00 10.04
CA GLU A 198 -14.23 -6.83 11.05
C GLU A 198 -13.71 -8.18 11.57
N MET A 199 -12.40 -8.33 11.67
CA MET A 199 -11.71 -9.56 12.09
C MET A 199 -10.86 -9.38 13.35
N ALA A 200 -10.76 -8.14 13.87
CA ALA A 200 -10.06 -7.80 15.11
C ALA A 200 -10.85 -6.75 15.91
N ASP A 201 -10.59 -6.66 17.20
CA ASP A 201 -11.24 -5.67 18.07
C ASP A 201 -10.98 -4.24 17.59
N VAL A 202 -12.07 -3.46 17.43
CA VAL A 202 -11.99 -2.06 17.04
C VAL A 202 -11.66 -1.21 18.25
N LYS A 203 -10.56 -0.48 18.16
CA LYS A 203 -10.33 0.67 19.02
C LYS A 203 -10.49 1.93 18.19
N TYR A 204 -11.60 2.64 18.39
CA TYR A 204 -11.84 3.93 17.75
C TYR A 204 -10.93 5.02 18.32
N THR A 205 -9.65 4.89 18.04
CA THR A 205 -8.65 5.90 18.40
C THR A 205 -7.88 6.31 17.16
N PHE A 206 -7.58 7.59 17.06
CA PHE A 206 -6.65 8.09 16.05
C PHE A 206 -5.56 8.92 16.73
N ARG A 207 -4.43 9.02 16.06
CA ARG A 207 -3.30 9.82 16.51
C ARG A 207 -3.00 10.91 15.47
N ASN A 208 -2.84 12.13 15.94
CA ASN A 208 -2.37 13.22 15.08
C ASN A 208 -0.82 13.22 15.01
N PRO A 209 -0.25 13.56 13.82
CA PRO A 209 -0.95 13.77 12.57
C PRO A 209 -1.43 12.46 11.96
N ILE A 210 -2.64 12.45 11.36
CA ILE A 210 -3.19 11.27 10.64
C ILE A 210 -2.37 10.91 9.39
N LEU A 211 -1.71 11.88 8.79
CA LEU A 211 -0.67 11.73 7.78
C LEU A 211 0.57 12.50 8.25
N GLY A 212 1.65 11.79 8.54
CA GLY A 212 2.92 12.42 8.88
C GLY A 212 3.70 12.77 7.61
N GLY A 213 4.09 14.02 7.45
CA GLY A 213 4.84 14.50 6.28
C GLY A 213 4.45 15.91 5.88
N ASP A 214 4.87 16.31 4.68
CA ASP A 214 4.55 17.60 4.08
C ASP A 214 3.39 17.42 3.09
N TYR A 215 2.17 17.65 3.57
CA TYR A 215 0.92 17.55 2.79
C TYR A 215 0.11 18.85 2.93
N PRO A 216 0.64 19.97 2.44
CA PRO A 216 -0.01 21.28 2.58
C PRO A 216 -1.22 21.41 1.65
N ASP A 217 -2.10 22.32 2.00
CA ASP A 217 -3.30 22.71 1.23
C ASP A 217 -4.15 21.48 0.84
N PRO A 218 -4.53 20.61 1.79
CA PRO A 218 -5.31 19.43 1.46
C PRO A 218 -6.74 19.81 1.04
N THR A 219 -7.20 19.22 -0.05
CA THR A 219 -8.60 19.28 -0.50
C THR A 219 -9.20 17.87 -0.48
N ILE A 220 -10.47 17.77 0.00
CA ILE A 220 -11.12 16.49 0.23
C ILE A 220 -12.50 16.49 -0.42
N ILE A 221 -12.83 15.39 -1.10
CA ILE A 221 -14.18 15.16 -1.63
C ILE A 221 -14.74 13.85 -1.09
N ARG A 222 -16.04 13.84 -0.80
CA ARG A 222 -16.81 12.63 -0.51
C ARG A 222 -17.47 12.10 -1.78
N SER A 223 -17.36 10.80 -2.05
CA SER A 223 -18.05 10.12 -3.14
C SER A 223 -18.68 8.81 -2.62
N GLY A 224 -19.95 8.86 -2.27
CA GLY A 224 -20.61 7.75 -1.60
C GLY A 224 -20.11 7.55 -0.17
N GLU A 225 -19.57 6.38 0.12
CA GLU A 225 -18.95 6.04 1.42
C GLU A 225 -17.43 6.31 1.45
N ASP A 226 -16.88 6.77 0.34
CA ASP A 226 -15.45 6.95 0.15
C ASP A 226 -15.09 8.44 0.20
N TYR A 227 -13.90 8.74 0.74
CA TYR A 227 -13.29 10.06 0.75
C TYR A 227 -12.00 10.02 -0.05
N TYR A 228 -11.78 11.06 -0.85
CA TYR A 228 -10.56 11.22 -1.63
C TYR A 228 -9.93 12.57 -1.32
N MET A 229 -8.63 12.58 -1.16
CA MET A 229 -7.86 13.77 -0.82
C MET A 229 -6.67 13.91 -1.74
N THR A 230 -6.34 15.14 -2.09
CA THR A 230 -5.05 15.51 -2.67
C THR A 230 -4.52 16.76 -2.00
N HIS A 231 -3.29 17.18 -2.32
CA HIS A 231 -2.61 18.30 -1.67
C HIS A 231 -1.61 18.95 -2.62
N SER A 232 -1.07 20.12 -2.25
CA SER A 232 0.04 20.75 -2.96
C SER A 232 1.23 19.79 -3.07
N ALA A 233 1.82 19.74 -4.28
CA ALA A 233 2.97 18.89 -4.54
C ALA A 233 4.27 19.69 -4.66
N PHE A 234 4.18 21.02 -4.74
CA PHE A 234 5.32 21.90 -5.02
C PHE A 234 6.19 21.36 -6.16
N ASN A 235 7.44 21.07 -5.91
CA ASN A 235 8.39 20.58 -6.91
C ASN A 235 8.54 19.04 -6.90
N TYR A 236 7.70 18.32 -6.12
CA TYR A 236 7.78 16.87 -6.03
C TYR A 236 7.04 16.17 -7.17
N LEU A 237 7.63 15.08 -7.66
CA LEU A 237 7.02 14.16 -8.61
C LEU A 237 7.14 12.71 -8.09
N PRO A 238 6.10 11.89 -8.36
CA PRO A 238 4.81 12.25 -8.97
C PRO A 238 4.00 13.17 -8.07
N GLY A 239 3.33 14.17 -8.66
CA GLY A 239 2.55 15.17 -7.94
C GLY A 239 1.06 14.85 -7.88
N LEU A 240 0.32 15.62 -7.06
CA LEU A 240 -1.12 15.46 -6.86
C LEU A 240 -1.46 14.00 -6.54
N THR A 241 -0.82 13.45 -5.50
CA THR A 241 -1.13 12.10 -5.00
C THR A 241 -2.55 12.06 -4.47
N ILE A 242 -3.33 11.08 -4.92
CA ILE A 242 -4.69 10.86 -4.46
C ILE A 242 -4.66 9.84 -3.33
N PHE A 243 -5.13 10.25 -2.18
CA PHE A 243 -5.37 9.40 -1.02
C PHE A 243 -6.84 9.04 -0.93
N HIS A 244 -7.13 7.83 -0.50
CA HIS A 244 -8.46 7.31 -0.23
C HIS A 244 -8.63 6.99 1.26
N SER A 245 -9.80 7.26 1.80
CA SER A 245 -10.20 6.89 3.15
C SER A 245 -11.70 6.57 3.19
N ARG A 246 -12.13 5.79 4.19
CA ARG A 246 -13.54 5.59 4.55
C ARG A 246 -13.93 6.21 5.89
N ASP A 247 -12.95 6.72 6.62
CA ASP A 247 -13.13 7.20 7.99
C ASP A 247 -12.48 8.56 8.27
N LEU A 248 -11.82 9.17 7.27
CA LEU A 248 -11.07 10.44 7.36
C LEU A 248 -9.85 10.37 8.29
N VAL A 249 -9.53 9.20 8.81
CA VAL A 249 -8.39 8.95 9.70
C VAL A 249 -7.31 8.13 8.99
N ASN A 250 -7.75 7.05 8.33
CA ASN A 250 -6.88 6.10 7.67
C ASN A 250 -6.84 6.39 6.17
N TRP A 251 -5.76 7.02 5.71
CA TRP A 251 -5.57 7.45 4.34
C TRP A 251 -4.57 6.57 3.60
N GLN A 252 -4.92 6.15 2.39
CA GLN A 252 -4.12 5.26 1.55
C GLN A 252 -3.88 5.91 0.19
N PRO A 253 -2.64 5.98 -0.32
CA PRO A 253 -2.41 6.45 -1.67
C PRO A 253 -3.00 5.45 -2.68
N VAL A 254 -3.82 5.93 -3.60
CA VAL A 254 -4.48 5.09 -4.60
C VAL A 254 -4.07 5.41 -6.02
N SER A 255 -3.68 6.64 -6.30
CA SER A 255 -3.21 7.07 -7.61
C SER A 255 -2.39 8.35 -7.52
N VAL A 256 -1.89 8.82 -8.66
CA VAL A 256 -1.26 10.14 -8.83
C VAL A 256 -1.84 10.79 -10.07
N ALA A 257 -2.14 12.07 -9.97
CA ALA A 257 -2.77 12.80 -11.06
C ALA A 257 -1.78 13.59 -11.93
N LEU A 258 -0.56 13.80 -11.46
CA LEU A 258 0.49 14.52 -12.22
C LEU A 258 1.79 13.72 -12.25
N THR A 259 2.21 13.32 -13.47
CA THR A 259 3.41 12.50 -13.69
C THR A 259 4.55 13.24 -14.39
N ARG A 260 4.30 14.48 -14.82
CA ARG A 260 5.32 15.32 -15.46
C ARG A 260 5.50 16.65 -14.72
N TYR A 261 6.68 17.23 -14.81
CA TYR A 261 6.99 18.51 -14.20
C TYR A 261 6.42 19.67 -15.04
N LEU A 262 5.67 20.56 -14.40
CA LEU A 262 5.13 21.77 -14.99
C LEU A 262 5.69 23.04 -14.32
N GLY A 263 6.21 22.90 -13.12
CA GLY A 263 6.59 23.95 -12.20
C GLY A 263 6.17 23.53 -10.77
N SER A 264 6.20 24.46 -9.84
CA SER A 264 5.75 24.24 -8.46
C SER A 264 4.23 24.19 -8.41
N VAL A 265 3.67 23.07 -7.98
CA VAL A 265 2.21 22.81 -7.91
C VAL A 265 1.67 23.23 -6.57
N TRP A 266 0.80 24.23 -6.56
CA TRP A 266 0.21 24.83 -5.37
C TRP A 266 -1.25 24.40 -5.20
N ALA A 267 -1.87 24.84 -4.12
CA ALA A 267 -3.20 24.51 -3.64
C ALA A 267 -4.17 23.93 -4.70
N PRO A 268 -4.43 22.63 -4.69
CA PRO A 268 -5.40 22.01 -5.59
C PRO A 268 -6.82 22.10 -5.04
N ASP A 269 -7.81 21.95 -5.92
CA ASP A 269 -9.20 21.66 -5.57
C ASP A 269 -9.68 20.41 -6.30
N ILE A 270 -10.08 19.37 -5.54
CA ILE A 270 -10.66 18.15 -6.10
C ILE A 270 -12.19 18.24 -6.03
N CYS A 271 -12.85 18.04 -7.16
CA CYS A 271 -14.31 18.01 -7.23
C CYS A 271 -14.81 16.85 -8.10
N LYS A 272 -16.10 16.57 -7.98
CA LYS A 272 -16.82 15.63 -8.85
C LYS A 272 -17.97 16.35 -9.53
N TYR A 273 -17.99 16.33 -10.85
CA TYR A 273 -19.04 16.93 -11.65
C TYR A 273 -19.39 16.05 -12.84
N GLN A 274 -20.69 15.87 -13.10
CA GLN A 274 -21.22 15.05 -14.21
C GLN A 274 -20.56 13.67 -14.34
N GLY A 275 -20.33 13.01 -13.21
CA GLY A 275 -19.79 11.67 -13.15
C GLY A 275 -18.26 11.56 -13.26
N LYS A 276 -17.56 12.64 -13.53
CA LYS A 276 -16.08 12.70 -13.59
C LYS A 276 -15.48 13.41 -12.39
N TYR A 277 -14.22 13.11 -12.12
CA TYR A 277 -13.41 13.78 -11.11
C TYR A 277 -12.49 14.77 -11.80
N TYR A 278 -12.34 15.95 -11.19
CA TYR A 278 -11.48 17.03 -11.66
C TYR A 278 -10.58 17.48 -10.54
N ILE A 279 -9.36 17.85 -10.86
CA ILE A 279 -8.45 18.52 -9.94
C ILE A 279 -7.98 19.80 -10.64
N TYR A 280 -8.36 20.92 -10.09
CA TYR A 280 -7.88 22.24 -10.49
C TYR A 280 -6.67 22.58 -9.63
N PHE A 281 -5.64 23.16 -10.19
CA PHE A 281 -4.43 23.51 -9.45
C PHE A 281 -3.64 24.63 -10.11
N THR A 282 -2.92 25.37 -9.28
CA THR A 282 -2.01 26.42 -9.73
C THR A 282 -0.61 25.85 -9.96
N VAL A 283 0.06 26.28 -11.01
CA VAL A 283 1.47 26.03 -11.27
C VAL A 283 2.23 27.35 -11.20
N SER A 284 3.20 27.45 -10.30
CA SER A 284 4.16 28.55 -10.25
C SER A 284 5.42 28.18 -11.04
N GLN A 285 5.78 29.04 -11.98
CA GLN A 285 7.01 28.91 -12.78
C GLN A 285 8.13 29.84 -12.28
N GLY A 286 7.92 30.46 -11.10
CA GLY A 286 8.80 31.51 -10.56
C GLY A 286 8.59 32.88 -11.20
N ASN A 287 9.20 33.92 -10.60
CA ASN A 287 9.11 35.29 -11.05
C ASN A 287 7.66 35.78 -11.26
N ASP A 288 6.79 35.49 -10.31
CA ASP A 288 5.36 35.84 -10.30
C ASP A 288 4.58 35.36 -11.54
N ARG A 289 5.05 34.32 -12.20
CA ARG A 289 4.34 33.68 -13.30
C ARG A 289 3.56 32.48 -12.78
N PHE A 290 2.24 32.56 -12.92
CA PHE A 290 1.31 31.50 -12.52
C PHE A 290 0.45 31.08 -13.70
N SER A 291 0.05 29.83 -13.70
CA SER A 291 -0.96 29.28 -14.63
C SER A 291 -1.85 28.31 -13.89
N ASN A 292 -3.12 28.27 -14.27
CA ASN A 292 -4.10 27.35 -13.66
C ASN A 292 -4.38 26.20 -14.62
N HIS A 293 -4.35 25.00 -14.09
CA HIS A 293 -4.50 23.78 -14.86
C HIS A 293 -5.64 22.92 -14.28
N VAL A 294 -6.13 22.01 -15.11
CA VAL A 294 -7.04 20.96 -14.70
C VAL A 294 -6.58 19.61 -15.22
N VAL A 295 -6.73 18.58 -14.41
CA VAL A 295 -6.70 17.17 -14.82
C VAL A 295 -8.03 16.53 -14.47
N TYR A 296 -8.45 15.51 -15.23
CA TYR A 296 -9.71 14.82 -15.00
C TYR A 296 -9.59 13.32 -15.21
N ALA A 297 -10.50 12.57 -14.58
CA ALA A 297 -10.59 11.11 -14.68
C ALA A 297 -12.03 10.62 -14.45
N ASP A 298 -12.34 9.43 -14.93
CA ASP A 298 -13.61 8.75 -14.63
C ASP A 298 -13.62 8.12 -13.23
N SER A 299 -12.44 7.92 -12.64
CA SER A 299 -12.24 7.38 -11.28
C SER A 299 -11.10 8.11 -10.58
N PRO A 300 -11.16 8.33 -9.25
CA PRO A 300 -10.03 8.86 -8.50
C PRO A 300 -8.77 7.98 -8.57
N GLU A 301 -8.93 6.73 -8.93
CA GLU A 301 -7.81 5.81 -9.16
C GLU A 301 -7.15 6.00 -10.53
N GLY A 302 -7.69 6.90 -11.34
CA GLY A 302 -7.23 7.18 -12.70
C GLY A 302 -7.71 6.16 -13.74
N PRO A 303 -7.14 6.16 -14.94
CA PRO A 303 -6.06 7.07 -15.36
C PRO A 303 -6.51 8.53 -15.41
N TRP A 304 -5.64 9.43 -14.98
CA TRP A 304 -5.85 10.88 -15.08
C TRP A 304 -5.42 11.38 -16.44
N SER A 305 -6.10 12.43 -16.93
CA SER A 305 -5.77 13.10 -18.19
C SER A 305 -4.40 13.79 -18.12
N GLU A 306 -3.86 14.17 -19.29
CA GLU A 306 -2.83 15.18 -19.36
C GLU A 306 -3.36 16.50 -18.80
N PRO A 307 -2.50 17.30 -18.13
CA PRO A 307 -2.90 18.61 -17.60
C PRO A 307 -3.23 19.60 -18.72
N VAL A 308 -4.37 20.26 -18.58
CA VAL A 308 -4.87 21.28 -19.51
C VAL A 308 -4.70 22.65 -18.86
N ASP A 309 -4.00 23.56 -19.52
CA ASP A 309 -3.87 24.97 -19.11
C ASP A 309 -5.18 25.71 -19.42
N LEU A 310 -5.82 26.26 -18.39
CA LEU A 310 -7.10 26.96 -18.48
C LEU A 310 -6.98 28.38 -19.07
N LYS A 311 -5.77 28.95 -19.11
CA LYS A 311 -5.48 30.31 -19.63
C LYS A 311 -6.33 31.42 -18.99
N ILE A 312 -6.67 31.27 -17.71
CA ILE A 312 -7.55 32.18 -16.95
C ILE A 312 -6.79 33.28 -16.19
N GLY A 313 -5.49 33.49 -16.48
CA GLY A 313 -4.67 34.54 -15.89
C GLY A 313 -3.86 34.11 -14.67
N TYR A 314 -3.38 35.11 -13.89
CA TYR A 314 -2.37 34.96 -12.82
C TYR A 314 -3.01 34.80 -11.43
N TRP A 315 -4.13 34.10 -11.34
CA TRP A 315 -4.81 33.81 -10.07
C TRP A 315 -4.24 32.52 -9.46
N ILE A 316 -4.32 32.40 -8.14
CA ILE A 316 -3.92 31.21 -7.41
C ILE A 316 -5.13 30.62 -6.68
N ASP A 317 -4.97 29.38 -6.18
CA ASP A 317 -5.96 28.68 -5.34
C ASP A 317 -7.32 28.52 -6.04
N PRO A 318 -7.36 27.86 -7.23
CA PRO A 318 -8.60 27.69 -7.98
C PRO A 318 -9.59 26.83 -7.22
N CYS A 319 -10.87 27.19 -7.31
CA CYS A 319 -11.98 26.41 -6.75
C CYS A 319 -13.06 26.23 -7.81
N HIS A 320 -13.67 25.06 -7.87
CA HIS A 320 -14.78 24.76 -8.77
C HIS A 320 -16.13 25.01 -8.07
N VAL A 321 -16.96 25.83 -8.66
CA VAL A 321 -18.32 26.10 -8.20
C VAL A 321 -19.29 25.88 -9.33
N VAL A 322 -20.38 25.17 -9.07
CA VAL A 322 -21.49 24.97 -10.02
C VAL A 322 -22.63 25.90 -9.61
N ASP A 323 -23.09 26.73 -10.55
CA ASP A 323 -24.36 27.43 -10.40
C ASP A 323 -25.51 26.49 -10.81
N GLU A 324 -26.20 25.94 -9.81
CA GLU A 324 -27.30 24.97 -10.05
C GLU A 324 -28.48 25.60 -10.79
N SER A 325 -28.58 26.92 -10.86
CA SER A 325 -29.65 27.62 -11.57
C SER A 325 -29.42 27.76 -13.06
N THR A 326 -28.20 27.69 -13.50
CA THR A 326 -27.79 27.87 -14.90
C THR A 326 -27.11 26.63 -15.52
N GLY A 327 -26.70 25.67 -14.71
CA GLY A 327 -26.07 24.40 -15.13
C GLY A 327 -24.59 24.44 -15.13
#